data_a96e21b982cfc50501ea9ca5ab7f7155
#
_entry.id   a96e21b982cfc50501ea9ca5ab7f7155
#
_cell.length_a   1.000
_cell.length_b   1.000
_cell.length_c   1.000
_cell.angle_alpha   90.00
_cell.angle_beta   90.00
_cell.angle_gamma   90.00
#
_symmetry.space_group_name_H-M   'P 1'
#
loop_
_entity.id
_entity.type
_entity.pdbx_description
1 polymer ?
#
loop_
_entity_poly.entity_id
_entity_poly.type
_entity_poly.pdbx_seq_one_letter_code
_entity_poly.pdbx_strand_id
1 'polypeptide(L)'
;MTPTEVVQTFIERLNQNRIDDAAELLAEDVFYHNIPMEPLRGREAWRVFNDEFGIGTRLRVNWEILAIAQSDDVVLTERIDEFYNAEGRRIAIPVMGSFRVRDGVIAEWSDYFDMGDLVTEFGKLNNPTDHPGIEHHVGQQLQSRDEPPRS
;
A
#
# COMPACT_ATOMS: atom_id res chain seq x y z
N MET A 1 -10.78 1.44 -19.01
CA MET A 1 -10.59 2.23 -17.76
C MET A 1 -9.51 3.29 -17.96
N THR A 2 -9.70 4.45 -17.39
CA THR A 2 -8.64 5.46 -17.31
C THR A 2 -7.50 4.96 -16.41
N PRO A 3 -6.28 5.51 -16.51
CA PRO A 3 -5.21 5.16 -15.57
C PRO A 3 -5.61 5.29 -14.10
N THR A 4 -6.31 6.35 -13.73
CA THR A 4 -6.84 6.55 -12.37
C THR A 4 -7.78 5.41 -11.96
N GLU A 5 -8.70 5.02 -12.83
CA GLU A 5 -9.64 3.92 -12.56
C GLU A 5 -8.92 2.57 -12.40
N VAL A 6 -7.87 2.31 -13.18
CA VAL A 6 -7.05 1.10 -13.05
C VAL A 6 -6.44 1.02 -11.66
N VAL A 7 -5.82 2.10 -11.19
CA VAL A 7 -5.18 2.16 -9.87
C VAL A 7 -6.22 2.02 -8.74
N GLN A 8 -7.33 2.73 -8.85
CA GLN A 8 -8.43 2.63 -7.87
C GLN A 8 -8.97 1.21 -7.79
N THR A 9 -9.21 0.57 -8.94
CA THR A 9 -9.73 -0.80 -9.01
C THR A 9 -8.71 -1.80 -8.44
N PHE A 10 -7.43 -1.61 -8.73
CA PHE A 10 -6.34 -2.43 -8.18
C PHE A 10 -6.35 -2.41 -6.64
N ILE A 11 -6.37 -1.22 -6.05
CA ILE A 11 -6.38 -1.04 -4.60
C ILE A 11 -7.68 -1.59 -3.99
N GLU A 12 -8.82 -1.35 -4.63
CA GLU A 12 -10.11 -1.89 -4.17
C GLU A 12 -10.10 -3.42 -4.12
N ARG A 13 -9.56 -4.07 -5.15
CA ARG A 13 -9.44 -5.55 -5.18
C ARG A 13 -8.52 -6.05 -4.07
N LEU A 14 -7.41 -5.37 -3.79
CA LEU A 14 -6.55 -5.70 -2.63
C LEU A 14 -7.33 -5.59 -1.31
N ASN A 15 -8.06 -4.50 -1.12
CA ASN A 15 -8.86 -4.25 0.09
C ASN A 15 -9.98 -5.29 0.27
N GLN A 16 -10.51 -5.83 -0.82
CA GLN A 16 -11.49 -6.92 -0.82
C GLN A 16 -10.86 -8.31 -0.66
N ASN A 17 -9.56 -8.39 -0.46
CA ASN A 17 -8.79 -9.64 -0.40
C ASN A 17 -8.87 -10.48 -1.70
N ARG A 18 -9.09 -9.82 -2.83
CA ARG A 18 -9.14 -10.42 -4.17
C ARG A 18 -7.77 -10.27 -4.83
N ILE A 19 -6.78 -10.97 -4.28
CA ILE A 19 -5.36 -10.79 -4.65
C ILE A 19 -5.09 -11.20 -6.10
N ASP A 20 -5.65 -12.32 -6.54
CA ASP A 20 -5.47 -12.79 -7.93
C ASP A 20 -6.11 -11.84 -8.94
N ASP A 21 -7.30 -11.32 -8.63
CA ASP A 21 -7.98 -10.34 -9.48
C ASP A 21 -7.20 -9.00 -9.51
N ALA A 22 -6.60 -8.61 -8.39
CA ALA A 22 -5.72 -7.44 -8.35
C ALA A 22 -4.50 -7.66 -9.24
N ALA A 23 -3.87 -8.83 -9.17
CA ALA A 23 -2.70 -9.17 -9.97
C ALA A 23 -2.96 -9.09 -11.49
N GLU A 24 -4.20 -9.33 -11.95
CA GLU A 24 -4.57 -9.19 -13.36
C GLU A 24 -4.40 -7.76 -13.89
N LEU A 25 -4.43 -6.77 -13.00
CA LEU A 25 -4.20 -5.36 -13.35
C LEU A 25 -2.72 -4.96 -13.35
N LEU A 26 -1.82 -5.87 -13.02
CA LEU A 26 -0.38 -5.69 -13.17
C LEU A 26 0.07 -6.23 -14.52
N ALA A 27 0.99 -5.51 -15.19
CA ALA A 27 1.64 -6.04 -16.39
C ALA A 27 2.42 -7.31 -16.04
N GLU A 28 2.56 -8.22 -17.02
CA GLU A 28 3.33 -9.46 -16.83
C GLU A 28 4.77 -9.19 -16.40
N ASP A 29 5.36 -8.11 -16.92
CA ASP A 29 6.71 -7.63 -16.63
C ASP A 29 6.72 -6.40 -15.72
N VAL A 30 5.71 -6.21 -14.87
CA VAL A 30 5.60 -5.04 -14.00
C VAL A 30 6.90 -4.77 -13.23
N PHE A 31 7.34 -3.51 -13.22
CA PHE A 31 8.42 -3.04 -12.37
C PHE A 31 7.82 -2.55 -11.05
N TYR A 32 8.13 -3.25 -9.96
CA TYR A 32 7.61 -2.95 -8.62
C TYR A 32 8.75 -2.59 -7.68
N HIS A 33 8.69 -1.40 -7.10
CA HIS A 33 9.73 -0.88 -6.26
C HIS A 33 9.18 -0.26 -4.97
N ASN A 34 9.35 -0.93 -3.86
CA ASN A 34 9.31 -0.30 -2.55
C ASN A 34 10.63 0.46 -2.39
N ILE A 35 10.60 1.78 -2.47
CA ILE A 35 11.80 2.61 -2.61
C ILE A 35 12.91 2.30 -1.58
N PRO A 36 12.60 2.06 -0.28
CA PRO A 36 13.63 1.65 0.68
C PRO A 36 14.24 0.27 0.46
N MET A 37 13.69 -0.53 -0.47
CA MET A 37 14.06 -1.92 -0.70
C MET A 37 14.49 -2.14 -2.15
N GLU A 38 15.04 -3.33 -2.46
CA GLU A 38 15.38 -3.70 -3.83
C GLU A 38 14.13 -3.85 -4.70
N PRO A 39 14.18 -3.40 -5.97
CA PRO A 39 13.05 -3.55 -6.88
C PRO A 39 12.82 -5.01 -7.29
N LEU A 40 11.59 -5.29 -7.67
CA LEU A 40 11.18 -6.57 -8.24
C LEU A 40 10.68 -6.35 -9.68
N ARG A 41 10.86 -7.34 -10.52
CA ARG A 41 10.31 -7.33 -11.87
C ARG A 41 9.48 -8.58 -12.12
N GLY A 42 8.27 -8.36 -12.58
CA GLY A 42 7.35 -9.40 -12.99
C GLY A 42 6.19 -9.61 -12.02
N ARG A 43 5.02 -9.91 -12.58
CA ARG A 43 3.78 -10.20 -11.84
C ARG A 43 3.96 -11.38 -10.89
N GLU A 44 4.65 -12.43 -11.34
CA GLU A 44 4.89 -13.61 -10.50
C GLU A 44 5.83 -13.31 -9.33
N ALA A 45 6.87 -12.49 -9.56
CA ALA A 45 7.72 -12.03 -8.46
C ALA A 45 6.93 -11.22 -7.43
N TRP A 46 6.00 -10.37 -7.89
CA TRP A 46 5.09 -9.65 -6.99
C TRP A 46 4.19 -10.60 -6.20
N ARG A 47 3.63 -11.64 -6.85
CA ARG A 47 2.80 -12.65 -6.16
C ARG A 47 3.58 -13.37 -5.05
N VAL A 48 4.81 -13.79 -5.36
CA VAL A 48 5.68 -14.46 -4.38
C VAL A 48 6.00 -13.52 -3.21
N PHE A 49 6.40 -12.28 -3.50
CA PHE A 49 6.66 -11.26 -2.48
C PHE A 49 5.44 -11.01 -1.60
N ASN A 50 4.28 -10.83 -2.21
CA ASN A 50 3.02 -10.57 -1.51
C ASN A 50 2.62 -11.73 -0.61
N ASP A 51 2.79 -12.97 -1.07
CA ASP A 51 2.51 -14.18 -0.32
C ASP A 51 3.47 -14.36 0.86
N GLU A 52 4.77 -14.16 0.64
CA GLU A 52 5.78 -14.21 1.69
C GLU A 52 5.55 -13.13 2.76
N PHE A 53 5.10 -11.95 2.34
CA PHE A 53 4.73 -10.87 3.24
C PHE A 53 3.48 -11.22 4.05
N GLY A 54 2.63 -12.11 3.53
CA GLY A 54 1.46 -12.65 4.20
C GLY A 54 0.14 -11.99 3.80
N ILE A 55 0.13 -11.08 2.83
CA ILE A 55 -1.10 -10.45 2.34
C ILE A 55 -1.94 -11.50 1.63
N GLY A 56 -3.22 -11.60 2.02
CA GLY A 56 -4.15 -12.58 1.48
C GLY A 56 -4.21 -13.89 2.26
N THR A 57 -3.26 -14.12 3.17
CA THR A 57 -3.21 -15.30 4.04
C THR A 57 -3.35 -14.90 5.51
N ARG A 58 -2.25 -14.61 6.20
CA ARG A 58 -2.26 -14.18 7.61
C ARG A 58 -2.53 -12.69 7.82
N LEU A 59 -2.40 -11.87 6.76
CA LEU A 59 -2.67 -10.44 6.76
C LEU A 59 -3.71 -10.07 5.72
N ARG A 60 -4.52 -9.07 6.05
CA ARG A 60 -5.40 -8.36 5.12
C ARG A 60 -5.04 -6.89 5.11
N VAL A 61 -5.46 -6.21 4.08
CA VAL A 61 -5.15 -4.80 3.90
C VAL A 61 -6.43 -3.96 3.79
N ASN A 62 -6.30 -2.71 4.23
CA ASN A 62 -7.28 -1.67 3.96
C ASN A 62 -6.48 -0.40 3.62
N TRP A 63 -6.14 -0.24 2.36
CA TRP A 63 -5.39 0.91 1.87
C TRP A 63 -6.35 2.03 1.51
N GLU A 64 -6.27 3.14 2.23
CA GLU A 64 -7.12 4.31 2.03
C GLU A 64 -6.39 5.32 1.16
N ILE A 65 -7.00 5.69 0.03
CA ILE A 65 -6.52 6.78 -0.83
C ILE A 65 -7.03 8.09 -0.26
N LEU A 66 -6.12 8.93 0.22
CA LEU A 66 -6.44 10.27 0.73
C LEU A 66 -6.50 11.30 -0.40
N ALA A 67 -5.62 11.15 -1.39
CA ALA A 67 -5.56 12.00 -2.58
C ALA A 67 -5.05 11.19 -3.76
N ILE A 68 -5.55 11.50 -4.94
CA ILE A 68 -5.14 10.86 -6.18
C ILE A 68 -5.08 11.91 -7.29
N ALA A 69 -4.04 11.86 -8.10
CA ALA A 69 -3.85 12.76 -9.23
C ALA A 69 -3.25 11.99 -10.40
N GLN A 70 -3.58 12.43 -11.61
CA GLN A 70 -3.08 11.82 -12.83
C GLN A 70 -2.36 12.88 -13.69
N SER A 71 -1.19 12.51 -14.20
CA SER A 71 -0.45 13.26 -15.21
C SER A 71 -0.10 12.31 -16.35
N ASP A 72 -0.74 12.46 -17.50
CA ASP A 72 -0.67 11.54 -18.64
C ASP A 72 -0.97 10.08 -18.22
N ASP A 73 0.01 9.18 -18.31
CA ASP A 73 -0.13 7.77 -17.93
C ASP A 73 0.32 7.47 -16.50
N VAL A 74 0.74 8.50 -15.75
CA VAL A 74 1.19 8.36 -14.35
C VAL A 74 0.09 8.76 -13.38
N VAL A 75 -0.17 7.91 -12.40
CA VAL A 75 -1.11 8.17 -11.30
C VAL A 75 -0.33 8.25 -10.00
N LEU A 76 -0.53 9.35 -9.27
CA LEU A 76 0.07 9.56 -7.96
C LEU A 76 -0.99 9.40 -6.89
N THR A 77 -0.64 8.74 -5.79
CA THR A 77 -1.53 8.54 -4.64
C THR A 77 -0.85 8.99 -3.36
N GLU A 78 -1.63 9.62 -2.48
CA GLU A 78 -1.32 9.71 -1.07
C GLU A 78 -2.24 8.75 -0.35
N ARG A 79 -1.67 7.81 0.45
CA ARG A 79 -2.42 6.75 1.08
C ARG A 79 -2.04 6.57 2.53
N ILE A 80 -2.97 5.94 3.26
CA ILE A 80 -2.66 5.23 4.50
C ILE A 80 -2.85 3.75 4.20
N ASP A 81 -1.76 3.00 4.27
CA ASP A 81 -1.78 1.56 4.06
C ASP A 81 -1.94 0.86 5.41
N GLU A 82 -3.16 0.39 5.68
CA GLU A 82 -3.50 -0.36 6.88
C GLU A 82 -3.35 -1.86 6.63
N PHE A 83 -2.77 -2.55 7.61
CA PHE A 83 -2.63 -4.01 7.62
C PHE A 83 -3.23 -4.53 8.92
N TYR A 84 -3.91 -5.68 8.86
CA TYR A 84 -4.49 -6.29 10.04
C TYR A 84 -4.41 -7.81 9.99
N ASN A 85 -4.33 -8.44 11.18
CA ASN A 85 -4.25 -9.88 11.31
C ASN A 85 -5.60 -10.48 11.76
N ALA A 86 -5.64 -11.82 11.89
CA ALA A 86 -6.85 -12.54 12.29
C ALA A 86 -7.33 -12.20 13.71
N GLU A 87 -6.44 -11.76 14.59
CA GLU A 87 -6.77 -11.33 15.95
C GLU A 87 -7.33 -9.89 15.99
N GLY A 88 -7.44 -9.21 14.84
CA GLY A 88 -7.93 -7.84 14.75
C GLY A 88 -6.91 -6.77 15.10
N ARG A 89 -5.65 -7.12 15.25
CA ARG A 89 -4.56 -6.16 15.47
C ARG A 89 -4.28 -5.42 14.17
N ARG A 90 -4.16 -4.10 14.25
CA ARG A 90 -4.00 -3.23 13.09
C ARG A 90 -2.76 -2.37 13.22
N ILE A 91 -2.12 -2.15 12.08
CA ILE A 91 -1.07 -1.13 11.90
C ILE A 91 -1.40 -0.30 10.67
N ALA A 92 -0.86 0.90 10.60
CA ALA A 92 -1.04 1.79 9.46
C ALA A 92 0.26 2.52 9.14
N ILE A 93 0.56 2.64 7.83
CA ILE A 93 1.78 3.28 7.34
C ILE A 93 1.39 4.30 6.28
N PRO A 94 1.86 5.58 6.40
CA PRO A 94 1.71 6.55 5.33
C PRO A 94 2.56 6.15 4.12
N VAL A 95 1.97 6.20 2.92
CA VAL A 95 2.65 5.83 1.67
C VAL A 95 2.28 6.81 0.57
N MET A 96 3.29 7.26 -0.19
CA MET A 96 3.09 7.93 -1.48
C MET A 96 3.39 6.93 -2.59
N GLY A 97 2.45 6.73 -3.50
CA GLY A 97 2.61 5.80 -4.61
C GLY A 97 2.63 6.47 -5.97
N SER A 98 3.42 5.94 -6.88
CA SER A 98 3.47 6.33 -8.28
C SER A 98 3.23 5.10 -9.16
N PHE A 99 2.24 5.18 -10.05
CA PHE A 99 1.83 4.08 -10.91
C PHE A 99 1.86 4.56 -12.36
N ARG A 100 2.60 3.87 -13.22
CA ARG A 100 2.50 4.10 -14.66
C ARG A 100 1.60 3.04 -15.28
N VAL A 101 0.54 3.48 -15.93
CA VAL A 101 -0.47 2.59 -16.55
C VAL A 101 -0.29 2.62 -18.06
N ARG A 102 -0.11 1.44 -18.67
CA ARG A 102 -0.01 1.25 -20.11
C ARG A 102 -0.91 0.09 -20.53
N ASP A 103 -1.64 0.28 -21.61
CA ASP A 103 -2.52 -0.77 -22.16
C ASP A 103 -3.50 -1.35 -21.12
N GLY A 104 -4.00 -0.49 -20.23
CA GLY A 104 -4.99 -0.86 -19.21
C GLY A 104 -4.45 -1.62 -18.02
N VAL A 105 -3.12 -1.74 -17.86
CA VAL A 105 -2.46 -2.42 -16.74
C VAL A 105 -1.35 -1.54 -16.15
N ILE A 106 -1.01 -1.80 -14.91
CA ILE A 106 0.08 -1.12 -14.20
C ILE A 106 1.41 -1.71 -14.69
N ALA A 107 2.19 -0.92 -15.41
CA ALA A 107 3.50 -1.32 -15.94
C ALA A 107 4.65 -1.04 -14.96
N GLU A 108 4.53 0.05 -14.18
CA GLU A 108 5.50 0.42 -13.16
C GLU A 108 4.76 0.89 -11.92
N TRP A 109 5.27 0.50 -10.75
CA TRP A 109 4.69 0.90 -9.46
C TRP A 109 5.81 1.12 -8.46
N SER A 110 5.86 2.32 -7.89
CA SER A 110 6.82 2.68 -6.84
C SER A 110 6.09 3.23 -5.62
N ASP A 111 6.40 2.69 -4.45
CA ASP A 111 5.88 3.17 -3.17
C ASP A 111 7.01 3.78 -2.33
N TYR A 112 6.76 4.99 -1.83
CA TYR A 112 7.66 5.78 -1.00
C TYR A 112 7.13 5.80 0.42
N PHE A 113 7.89 5.27 1.36
CA PHE A 113 7.52 5.21 2.77
C PHE A 113 8.76 5.18 3.65
N ASP A 114 8.56 5.38 4.95
CA ASP A 114 9.64 5.32 5.94
C ASP A 114 9.89 3.86 6.34
N MET A 115 11.13 3.38 6.13
CA MET A 115 11.50 1.99 6.45
C MET A 115 11.53 1.74 7.96
N GLY A 116 11.89 2.73 8.75
CA GLY A 116 11.85 2.65 10.22
C GLY A 116 10.44 2.44 10.73
N ASP A 117 9.48 3.20 10.20
CA ASP A 117 8.06 3.04 10.52
C ASP A 117 7.56 1.64 10.13
N LEU A 118 7.93 1.16 8.94
CA LEU A 118 7.54 -0.17 8.49
C LEU A 118 8.02 -1.26 9.48
N VAL A 119 9.31 -1.25 9.79
CA VAL A 119 9.91 -2.25 10.71
C VAL A 119 9.26 -2.18 12.09
N THR A 120 9.06 -0.97 12.62
CA THR A 120 8.47 -0.76 13.95
C THR A 120 7.03 -1.25 13.99
N GLU A 121 6.21 -0.85 13.01
CA GLU A 121 4.79 -1.22 12.96
C GLU A 121 4.60 -2.73 12.74
N PHE A 122 5.34 -3.33 11.80
CA PHE A 122 5.25 -4.78 11.58
C PHE A 122 5.76 -5.59 12.76
N GLY A 123 6.73 -5.06 13.53
CA GLY A 123 7.16 -5.67 14.79
C GLY A 123 6.01 -5.82 15.78
N LYS A 124 5.07 -4.88 15.83
CA LYS A 124 3.89 -4.94 16.71
C LYS A 124 2.90 -6.03 16.29
N LEU A 125 2.74 -6.30 15.00
CA LEU A 125 1.88 -7.38 14.52
C LEU A 125 2.43 -8.76 14.92
N ASN A 126 3.75 -8.91 14.91
CA ASN A 126 4.44 -10.16 15.15
C ASN A 126 4.76 -10.38 16.63
N ASN A 127 4.91 -9.31 17.42
CA ASN A 127 5.22 -9.35 18.85
C ASN A 127 4.22 -8.45 19.61
N PRO A 128 3.26 -9.03 20.31
CA PRO A 128 2.19 -8.27 20.99
C PRO A 128 2.63 -7.58 22.29
N THR A 129 3.93 -7.38 22.54
CA THR A 129 4.37 -6.57 23.66
C THR A 129 4.12 -5.11 23.39
N ASP A 130 3.28 -4.51 24.20
CA ASP A 130 2.81 -3.15 24.16
C ASP A 130 3.90 -2.12 23.90
N HIS A 131 3.77 -1.43 22.77
CA HIS A 131 4.44 -0.16 22.53
C HIS A 131 3.38 0.94 22.30
N PRO A 132 2.74 1.42 23.38
CA PRO A 132 1.60 2.37 23.27
C PRO A 132 1.95 3.71 22.64
N GLY A 133 3.25 4.05 22.51
CA GLY A 133 3.68 5.35 22.00
C GLY A 133 3.52 5.54 20.50
N ILE A 134 3.53 4.48 19.69
CA ILE A 134 3.58 4.58 18.22
C ILE A 134 2.17 4.57 17.61
N GLU A 135 1.23 3.83 18.18
CA GLU A 135 -0.18 3.91 17.80
C GLU A 135 -0.72 5.34 17.95
N HIS A 136 -0.28 6.01 19.00
CA HIS A 136 -0.65 7.40 19.26
C HIS A 136 -0.05 8.36 18.21
N HIS A 137 1.17 8.11 17.74
CA HIS A 137 1.81 8.93 16.71
C HIS A 137 1.12 8.81 15.34
N VAL A 138 0.80 7.61 14.90
CA VAL A 138 0.04 7.38 13.66
C VAL A 138 -1.35 8.00 13.75
N GLY A 139 -2.05 7.82 14.88
CA GLY A 139 -3.34 8.44 15.13
C GLY A 139 -3.29 9.97 15.11
N GLN A 140 -2.24 10.57 15.67
CA GLN A 140 -2.03 12.02 15.63
C GLN A 140 -1.76 12.54 14.23
N GLN A 141 -1.00 11.83 13.42
CA GLN A 141 -0.76 12.21 12.02
C GLN A 141 -2.04 12.16 11.19
N LEU A 142 -2.90 11.17 11.41
CA LEU A 142 -4.20 11.08 10.76
C LEU A 142 -5.13 12.22 11.19
N GLN A 143 -5.18 12.53 12.50
CA GLN A 143 -5.98 13.64 13.03
C GLN A 143 -5.50 15.00 12.54
N SER A 144 -4.19 15.23 12.41
CA SER A 144 -3.64 16.49 11.93
C SER A 144 -3.95 16.78 10.46
N ARG A 145 -4.30 15.76 9.68
CA ARG A 145 -4.70 15.93 8.26
C ARG A 145 -6.14 16.35 8.10
N ASP A 146 -7.00 16.03 9.07
CA ASP A 146 -8.40 16.45 9.10
C ASP A 146 -8.58 17.87 9.64
N GLU A 147 -7.54 18.47 10.21
CA GLU A 147 -7.57 19.87 10.65
C GLU A 147 -7.30 20.79 9.46
N PRO A 148 -8.11 21.85 9.28
CA PRO A 148 -7.83 22.87 8.25
C PRO A 148 -6.48 23.54 8.52
N PRO A 149 -5.77 23.96 7.44
CA PRO A 149 -4.46 24.62 7.62
C PRO A 149 -4.62 25.83 8.54
N ARG A 150 -3.79 25.87 9.58
CA ARG A 150 -3.73 27.00 10.51
C ARG A 150 -3.23 28.23 9.74
N SER A 151 -4.04 29.26 9.74
CA SER A 151 -3.71 30.57 9.16
C SER A 151 -2.56 31.24 9.91
#